data_7c32160a907ba5e8b847e6add83d576a
#
_entry.id   7c32160a907ba5e8b847e6add83d576a
#
_cell.length_a   1.000
_cell.length_b   1.000
_cell.length_c   1.000
_cell.angle_alpha   90.00
_cell.angle_beta   90.00
_cell.angle_gamma   90.00
#
_symmetry.space_group_name_H-M   'P 1'
#
loop_
_entity.id
_entity.type
_entity.pdbx_description
1 polymer ?
#
loop_
_entity_poly.entity_id
_entity_poly.type
_entity_poly.pdbx_seq_one_letter_code
_entity_poly.pdbx_strand_id
1 'polypeptide(L)'
;MTRSVLVVDDEPNIVLSLEFLLKQVGYEVRVARSGEEAVKAVAERAPDLIILDVMLPALDGFHVCETIRADPKLRSVRILMLTAKSRDVEREKALALGADDFITKPFSTRELVERVKSILGPGGG
;
A
#
# COMPACT_ATOMS: atom_id res chain seq x y z
N MET A 1 8.96 -2.91 18.17
CA MET A 1 8.89 -3.86 17.05
C MET A 1 8.87 -3.13 15.72
N THR A 2 9.57 -3.67 14.76
CA THR A 2 9.64 -3.06 13.44
C THR A 2 8.34 -3.31 12.67
N ARG A 3 7.76 -2.25 12.12
CA ARG A 3 6.57 -2.36 11.29
C ARG A 3 6.96 -2.80 9.89
N SER A 4 6.14 -3.62 9.27
CA SER A 4 6.39 -4.10 7.91
C SER A 4 5.44 -3.46 6.91
N VAL A 5 5.99 -3.09 5.76
CA VAL A 5 5.25 -2.44 4.68
C VAL A 5 5.46 -3.24 3.39
N LEU A 6 4.36 -3.53 2.70
CA LEU A 6 4.42 -4.14 1.38
C LEU A 6 4.09 -3.06 0.35
N VAL A 7 5.03 -2.78 -0.55
CA VAL A 7 4.83 -1.80 -1.63
C VAL A 7 4.40 -2.56 -2.89
N VAL A 8 3.25 -2.20 -3.44
CA VAL A 8 2.71 -2.84 -4.63
C VAL A 8 2.54 -1.81 -5.74
N ASP A 9 3.43 -1.86 -6.72
CA ASP A 9 3.42 -0.95 -7.87
C ASP A 9 4.25 -1.61 -8.98
N ASP A 10 3.87 -1.39 -10.23
CA ASP A 10 4.60 -1.96 -11.36
C ASP A 10 5.62 -0.99 -11.96
N GLU A 11 5.68 0.24 -11.48
CA GLU A 11 6.68 1.22 -11.93
C GLU A 11 7.99 1.05 -11.14
N PRO A 12 9.08 0.63 -11.80
CA PRO A 12 10.35 0.39 -11.10
C PRO A 12 10.87 1.60 -10.31
N ASN A 13 10.72 2.79 -10.86
CA ASN A 13 11.22 4.01 -10.19
C ASN A 13 10.47 4.30 -8.90
N ILE A 14 9.16 4.12 -8.89
CA ILE A 14 8.35 4.32 -7.69
C ILE A 14 8.73 3.29 -6.64
N VAL A 15 8.81 2.03 -7.05
CA VAL A 15 9.16 0.93 -6.14
C VAL A 15 10.50 1.18 -5.47
N LEU A 16 11.52 1.53 -6.26
CA LEU A 16 12.86 1.79 -5.71
C LEU A 16 12.87 2.96 -4.75
N SER A 17 12.19 4.05 -5.12
CA SER A 17 12.13 5.24 -4.27
C SER A 17 11.46 4.96 -2.94
N LEU A 18 10.32 4.29 -2.98
CA LEU A 18 9.56 3.98 -1.77
C LEU A 18 10.30 2.99 -0.89
N GLU A 19 10.90 1.97 -1.49
CA GLU A 19 11.67 0.98 -0.74
C GLU A 19 12.81 1.65 0.02
N PHE A 20 13.57 2.49 -0.67
CA PHE A 20 14.69 3.21 -0.08
C PHE A 20 14.24 4.10 1.08
N LEU A 21 13.22 4.94 0.81
CA LEU A 21 12.75 5.90 1.82
C LEU A 21 12.18 5.24 3.05
N LEU A 22 11.35 4.23 2.86
CA LEU A 22 10.69 3.58 3.97
C LEU A 22 11.68 2.79 4.83
N LYS A 23 12.69 2.19 4.21
CA LYS A 23 13.77 1.53 4.96
C LYS A 23 14.56 2.55 5.77
N GLN A 24 14.83 3.73 5.22
CA GLN A 24 15.52 4.79 5.96
C GLN A 24 14.75 5.24 7.19
N VAL A 25 13.43 5.27 7.10
CA VAL A 25 12.57 5.67 8.22
C VAL A 25 12.51 4.57 9.30
N GLY A 26 12.91 3.35 8.96
CA GLY A 26 12.96 2.25 9.92
C GLY A 26 11.94 1.16 9.72
N TYR A 27 11.22 1.18 8.60
CA TYR A 27 10.27 0.11 8.29
C TYR A 27 10.97 -1.05 7.59
N GLU A 28 10.42 -2.24 7.77
CA GLU A 28 10.80 -3.40 6.99
C GLU A 28 9.96 -3.37 5.71
N VAL A 29 10.60 -3.48 4.55
CA VAL A 29 9.90 -3.29 3.27
C VAL A 29 10.03 -4.51 2.38
N ARG A 30 8.89 -4.96 1.86
CA ARG A 30 8.83 -5.96 0.80
C ARG A 30 8.16 -5.33 -0.41
N VAL A 31 8.35 -5.91 -1.57
CA VAL A 31 7.85 -5.37 -2.82
C VAL A 31 7.10 -6.43 -3.61
N ALA A 32 5.97 -6.05 -4.21
CA ALA A 32 5.23 -6.85 -5.18
C ALA A 32 4.97 -5.97 -6.39
N ARG A 33 5.06 -6.55 -7.57
CA ARG A 33 4.95 -5.78 -8.81
C ARG A 33 3.65 -6.02 -9.56
N SER A 34 2.77 -6.83 -9.00
CA SER A 34 1.46 -7.12 -9.58
C SER A 34 0.47 -7.44 -8.48
N GLY A 35 -0.81 -7.42 -8.82
CA GLY A 35 -1.84 -7.79 -7.86
C GLY A 35 -1.73 -9.23 -7.41
N GLU A 36 -1.36 -10.12 -8.31
CA GLU A 36 -1.18 -11.54 -7.98
C GLU A 36 -0.03 -11.74 -7.00
N GLU A 37 1.11 -11.08 -7.24
CA GLU A 37 2.23 -11.12 -6.31
C GLU A 37 1.85 -10.55 -4.96
N ALA A 38 1.04 -9.48 -4.95
CA ALA A 38 0.60 -8.86 -3.72
C ALA A 38 -0.25 -9.80 -2.88
N VAL A 39 -1.23 -10.45 -3.49
CA VAL A 39 -2.10 -11.40 -2.79
C VAL A 39 -1.27 -12.54 -2.22
N LYS A 40 -0.34 -13.05 -3.00
CA LYS A 40 0.55 -14.12 -2.55
C LYS A 40 1.44 -13.68 -1.39
N ALA A 41 2.02 -12.50 -1.49
CA ALA A 41 2.91 -11.97 -0.46
C ALA A 41 2.17 -11.74 0.85
N VAL A 42 0.94 -11.25 0.79
CA VAL A 42 0.11 -11.03 1.99
C VAL A 42 -0.26 -12.37 2.63
N ALA A 43 -0.55 -13.38 1.82
CA ALA A 43 -0.89 -14.71 2.32
C ALA A 43 0.29 -15.38 3.00
N GLU A 44 1.50 -15.19 2.48
CA GLU A 44 2.72 -15.75 3.06
C GLU A 44 3.05 -15.10 4.39
N ARG A 45 2.91 -13.78 4.45
CA ARG A 45 3.19 -13.02 5.67
C ARG A 45 2.44 -11.69 5.59
N ALA A 46 1.47 -11.49 6.46
CA ALA A 46 0.67 -10.26 6.48
C ALA A 46 1.53 -9.07 6.88
N PRO A 47 1.56 -8.00 6.06
CA PRO A 47 2.26 -6.78 6.43
C PRO A 47 1.41 -5.95 7.40
N ASP A 48 2.04 -4.99 8.06
CA ASP A 48 1.28 -4.03 8.87
C ASP A 48 0.56 -3.05 7.96
N LEU A 49 1.18 -2.70 6.83
CA LEU A 49 0.60 -1.78 5.85
C LEU A 49 0.92 -2.28 4.44
N ILE A 50 -0.06 -2.18 3.56
CA ILE A 50 0.17 -2.35 2.12
C ILE A 50 -0.05 -1.01 1.43
N ILE A 51 0.94 -0.58 0.64
CA ILE A 51 0.82 0.60 -0.23
C ILE A 51 0.49 0.04 -1.61
N LEU A 52 -0.68 0.34 -2.11
CA LEU A 52 -1.29 -0.40 -3.20
C LEU A 52 -1.71 0.52 -4.33
N ASP A 53 -1.03 0.40 -5.47
CA ASP A 53 -1.40 1.16 -6.66
C ASP A 53 -2.71 0.61 -7.23
N VAL A 54 -3.61 1.49 -7.61
CA VAL A 54 -4.86 1.12 -8.27
C VAL A 54 -4.59 0.57 -9.67
N MET A 55 -3.64 1.19 -10.38
CA MET A 55 -3.37 0.87 -11.78
C MET A 55 -2.35 -0.26 -11.94
N LEU A 56 -2.77 -1.47 -11.63
CA LEU A 56 -1.93 -2.66 -11.80
C LEU A 56 -2.42 -3.47 -12.99
N PRO A 57 -1.51 -4.17 -13.69
CA PRO A 57 -1.93 -5.02 -14.81
C PRO A 57 -2.71 -6.22 -14.29
N ALA A 58 -3.67 -6.69 -15.10
CA ALA A 58 -4.49 -7.86 -14.86
C ALA A 58 -5.37 -7.76 -13.61
N LEU A 59 -4.80 -7.84 -12.42
CA LEU A 59 -5.53 -7.77 -11.15
C LEU A 59 -5.27 -6.41 -10.53
N ASP A 60 -6.20 -5.47 -10.65
CA ASP A 60 -5.99 -4.10 -10.18
C ASP A 60 -6.00 -3.98 -8.65
N GLY A 61 -5.62 -2.80 -8.16
CA GLY A 61 -5.52 -2.54 -6.73
C GLY A 61 -6.84 -2.63 -5.98
N PHE A 62 -7.94 -2.27 -6.62
CA PHE A 62 -9.26 -2.39 -5.99
C PHE A 62 -9.59 -3.85 -5.70
N HIS A 63 -9.27 -4.72 -6.63
CA HIS A 63 -9.52 -6.15 -6.46
C HIS A 63 -8.66 -6.73 -5.35
N VAL A 64 -7.40 -6.32 -5.27
CA VAL A 64 -6.51 -6.75 -4.19
C VAL A 64 -7.07 -6.28 -2.84
N CYS A 65 -7.55 -5.04 -2.76
CA CYS A 65 -8.15 -4.49 -1.55
C CYS A 65 -9.35 -5.32 -1.11
N GLU A 66 -10.24 -5.65 -2.04
CA GLU A 66 -11.41 -6.50 -1.74
C GLU A 66 -10.98 -7.86 -1.22
N THR A 67 -9.97 -8.46 -1.85
CA THR A 67 -9.48 -9.78 -1.46
C THR A 67 -8.95 -9.76 -0.03
N ILE A 68 -8.18 -8.74 0.32
CA ILE A 68 -7.64 -8.60 1.68
C ILE A 68 -8.76 -8.39 2.68
N ARG A 69 -9.71 -7.54 2.38
CA ARG A 69 -10.81 -7.24 3.32
C ARG A 69 -11.79 -8.39 3.48
N ALA A 70 -11.87 -9.28 2.50
CA ALA A 70 -12.73 -10.46 2.58
C ALA A 70 -12.16 -11.54 3.50
N ASP A 71 -10.87 -11.48 3.82
CA ASP A 71 -10.21 -12.47 4.66
C ASP A 71 -10.19 -12.00 6.12
N PRO A 72 -10.90 -12.69 7.04
CA PRO A 72 -10.91 -12.28 8.45
C PRO A 72 -9.52 -12.27 9.09
N LYS A 73 -8.59 -13.07 8.60
CA LYS A 73 -7.22 -13.14 9.13
C LYS A 73 -6.42 -11.87 8.82
N LEU A 74 -6.88 -11.09 7.85
CA LEU A 74 -6.16 -9.91 7.36
C LEU A 74 -6.81 -8.60 7.76
N ARG A 75 -7.73 -8.62 8.73
CA ARG A 75 -8.43 -7.42 9.16
C ARG A 75 -7.52 -6.30 9.66
N SER A 76 -6.41 -6.66 10.28
CA SER A 76 -5.50 -5.68 10.86
C SER A 76 -4.54 -5.07 9.84
N VAL A 77 -4.49 -5.60 8.62
CA VAL A 77 -3.65 -5.03 7.57
C VAL A 77 -4.23 -3.67 7.18
N ARG A 78 -3.39 -2.62 7.27
CA ARG A 78 -3.80 -1.30 6.82
C ARG A 78 -3.55 -1.17 5.33
N ILE A 79 -4.40 -0.41 4.65
CA ILE A 79 -4.30 -0.25 3.19
C ILE A 79 -4.25 1.22 2.84
N LEU A 80 -3.16 1.63 2.18
CA LEU A 80 -3.01 2.96 1.62
C LEU A 80 -3.03 2.82 0.09
N MET A 81 -4.07 3.35 -0.56
CA MET A 81 -4.21 3.25 -2.01
C MET A 81 -3.51 4.41 -2.71
N LEU A 82 -2.85 4.11 -3.81
CA LEU A 82 -2.28 5.14 -4.70
C LEU A 82 -3.24 5.31 -5.87
N THR A 83 -3.90 6.46 -5.92
CA THR A 83 -4.94 6.72 -6.91
C THR A 83 -4.47 7.69 -7.99
N ALA A 84 -5.17 7.70 -9.13
CA ALA A 84 -4.88 8.65 -10.18
C ALA A 84 -5.34 10.05 -9.77
N LYS A 85 -4.63 11.04 -10.30
CA LYS A 85 -4.92 12.45 -10.03
C LYS A 85 -6.36 12.80 -10.43
N SER A 86 -7.04 13.56 -9.56
CA SER A 86 -8.37 14.12 -9.84
C SER A 86 -9.47 13.11 -10.06
N ARG A 87 -9.32 11.91 -9.51
CA ARG A 87 -10.34 10.87 -9.65
C ARG A 87 -11.11 10.71 -8.34
N ASP A 88 -12.08 11.59 -8.10
CA ASP A 88 -12.91 11.51 -6.89
C ASP A 88 -13.62 10.15 -6.79
N VAL A 89 -14.04 9.59 -7.93
CA VAL A 89 -14.69 8.29 -7.96
C VAL A 89 -13.74 7.19 -7.46
N GLU A 90 -12.45 7.26 -7.81
CA GLU A 90 -11.47 6.28 -7.34
C GLU A 90 -11.25 6.40 -5.83
N ARG A 91 -11.24 7.63 -5.32
CA ARG A 91 -11.08 7.86 -3.88
C ARG A 91 -12.25 7.27 -3.11
N GLU A 92 -13.47 7.58 -3.56
CA GLU A 92 -14.67 7.06 -2.92
C GLU A 92 -14.71 5.54 -2.97
N LYS A 93 -14.35 4.97 -4.12
CA LYS A 93 -14.32 3.52 -4.30
C LYS A 93 -13.30 2.86 -3.37
N ALA A 94 -12.10 3.45 -3.25
CA ALA A 94 -11.06 2.93 -2.37
C ALA A 94 -11.56 2.86 -0.93
N LEU A 95 -12.14 3.94 -0.43
CA LEU A 95 -12.65 3.99 0.93
C LEU A 95 -13.83 3.03 1.13
N ALA A 96 -14.72 2.96 0.14
CA ALA A 96 -15.87 2.05 0.21
C ALA A 96 -15.45 0.58 0.25
N LEU A 97 -14.33 0.23 -0.38
CA LEU A 97 -13.81 -1.13 -0.39
C LEU A 97 -12.98 -1.46 0.84
N GLY A 98 -12.78 -0.50 1.73
CA GLY A 98 -12.11 -0.75 2.99
C GLY A 98 -10.66 -0.28 3.09
N ALA A 99 -10.23 0.58 2.17
CA ALA A 99 -8.91 1.21 2.31
C ALA A 99 -8.93 2.16 3.51
N ASP A 100 -7.81 2.24 4.21
CA ASP A 100 -7.71 3.11 5.38
C ASP A 100 -7.43 4.55 4.97
N ASP A 101 -6.75 4.73 3.85
CA ASP A 101 -6.44 6.06 3.34
C ASP A 101 -6.08 5.94 1.86
N PHE A 102 -5.89 7.06 1.22
CA PHE A 102 -5.46 7.12 -0.18
C PHE A 102 -4.54 8.31 -0.35
N ILE A 103 -3.71 8.25 -1.39
CA ILE A 103 -2.87 9.37 -1.77
C ILE A 103 -2.88 9.45 -3.29
N THR A 104 -2.95 10.65 -3.84
CA THR A 104 -3.07 10.88 -5.28
C THR A 104 -1.71 10.97 -5.95
N LYS A 105 -1.52 10.29 -7.06
CA LYS A 105 -0.33 10.45 -7.90
C LYS A 105 -0.48 11.69 -8.77
N PRO A 106 0.58 12.47 -8.98
CA PRO A 106 1.89 12.34 -8.35
C PRO A 106 1.88 12.84 -6.91
N PHE A 107 2.68 12.23 -6.07
CA PHE A 107 2.82 12.63 -4.68
C PHE A 107 4.27 12.95 -4.37
N SER A 108 4.50 13.75 -3.32
CA SER A 108 5.86 13.94 -2.83
C SER A 108 6.22 12.79 -1.89
N THR A 109 7.50 12.47 -1.82
CA THR A 109 7.97 11.43 -0.92
C THR A 109 7.70 11.79 0.53
N ARG A 110 7.78 13.09 0.86
CA ARG A 110 7.47 13.58 2.19
C ARG A 110 6.02 13.32 2.56
N GLU A 111 5.10 13.61 1.65
CA GLU A 111 3.67 13.40 1.88
C GLU A 111 3.38 11.93 2.12
N LEU A 112 3.98 11.04 1.32
CA LEU A 112 3.79 9.61 1.49
C LEU A 112 4.30 9.13 2.84
N VAL A 113 5.50 9.54 3.24
CA VAL A 113 6.08 9.13 4.53
C VAL A 113 5.21 9.63 5.67
N GLU A 114 4.71 10.86 5.59
CA GLU A 114 3.81 11.39 6.62
C GLU A 114 2.53 10.58 6.75
N ARG A 115 1.94 10.16 5.62
CA ARG A 115 0.75 9.31 5.63
C ARG A 115 1.03 7.95 6.25
N VAL A 116 2.16 7.35 5.90
CA VAL A 116 2.56 6.06 6.47
C VAL A 116 2.73 6.17 7.97
N LYS A 117 3.40 7.21 8.45
CA LYS A 117 3.58 7.45 9.88
C LYS A 117 2.26 7.69 10.60
N SER A 118 1.34 8.39 9.93
CA SER A 118 0.01 8.64 10.47
C SER A 118 -0.76 7.34 10.68
N ILE A 119 -0.59 6.38 9.79
CA ILE A 119 -1.29 5.10 9.85
C ILE A 119 -0.63 4.15 10.85
N LEU A 120 0.69 4.05 10.81
CA LEU A 120 1.45 3.04 11.57
C LEU A 120 2.15 3.55 12.82
N GLY A 121 2.37 4.85 12.91
CA GLY A 121 3.26 5.42 13.91
C GLY A 121 4.70 5.37 13.42
N PRO A 122 5.68 5.79 14.27
CA PRO A 122 7.09 5.84 13.88
C PRO A 122 7.62 4.47 13.48
N GLY A 123 8.45 4.45 12.42
CA GLY A 123 9.13 3.23 12.01
C GLY A 123 10.22 2.86 13.01
N GLY A 124 10.62 1.60 13.00
CA GLY A 124 11.69 1.11 13.84
C GLY A 124 11.39 1.12 15.34
N GLY A 125 10.18 1.50 15.66
CA GLY A 125 9.73 1.73 16.99
C GLY A 125 9.50 0.72 17.94
#